data_d274e9f94ae829b70529f4e4faf2fbf5
#
_entry.id   d274e9f94ae829b70529f4e4faf2fbf5
#
_cell.length_a   1.000
_cell.length_b   1.000
_cell.length_c   1.000
_cell.angle_alpha   90.00
_cell.angle_beta   90.00
_cell.angle_gamma   90.00
#
_symmetry.space_group_name_H-M   'P 1'
#
loop_
_entity.id
_entity.type
_entity.pdbx_description
1 polymer ?
#
loop_
_entity_poly.entity_id
_entity_poly.type
_entity_poly.pdbx_seq_one_letter_code
_entity_poly.pdbx_strand_id
1 'polypeptide(L)'
;MPLFDALFILLAFTVVVGALVFTLDDLFIDIYALVFKMKPKVVTSDFITKIKQVPEKHFAILIANWKEAEVIAPMIRGNLRGLQYSNYTFFLGVYPNDTATWEAAKKLEDLFPHKVVVIVNTQLGPTSKGQMLNEMARQIIDSEISMGRKVDLFLMQDSEDVLHPHSLSLMNYYSANADFVQIPVFSFDVPAASLVGGVYIDEFSESHTKDLLVRERMGAAIPSAGVGTCIGKNLMLKLQDAQEGQFLKEDTLTEDYHLGMMTKQLGFKSKFACVQYEKENGKKEFIATREYFPHMMNASMRQKSRWTLGIAFQGMDNLSWNGTRIDKYFMWRDRRGPLTSVLIVFSGLLLVMFASARATGHLPEILQTNLFQALLFLNLLNMSVRVIQRMKAVSRTNARVHIALVPVRWLLANIINIGATVKAYRQYKESIRTGKRPAWIKTEHRMPENFGKEIEVQST
;
A
#
# COMPACT_ATOMS: atom_id res chain seq x y z
N MET A 1 31.30 -22.43 28.94
CA MET A 1 29.94 -22.98 29.15
C MET A 1 28.98 -22.03 29.86
N PRO A 2 29.21 -21.53 31.09
CA PRO A 2 28.20 -20.72 31.78
C PRO A 2 27.77 -19.47 31.02
N LEU A 3 28.71 -18.78 30.35
CA LEU A 3 28.37 -17.58 29.53
C LEU A 3 27.55 -17.92 28.30
N PHE A 4 27.85 -19.01 27.61
CA PHE A 4 27.08 -19.47 26.46
C PHE A 4 25.64 -19.81 26.88
N ASP A 5 25.44 -20.54 27.95
CA ASP A 5 24.13 -20.90 28.45
C ASP A 5 23.32 -19.67 28.88
N ALA A 6 23.94 -18.72 29.58
CA ALA A 6 23.30 -17.47 29.95
C ALA A 6 22.85 -16.64 28.75
N LEU A 7 23.71 -16.50 27.73
CA LEU A 7 23.37 -15.81 26.49
C LEU A 7 22.29 -16.56 25.71
N PHE A 8 22.36 -17.89 25.64
CA PHE A 8 21.34 -18.70 24.99
C PHE A 8 19.98 -18.51 25.66
N ILE A 9 19.92 -18.61 26.99
CA ILE A 9 18.68 -18.44 27.76
C ILE A 9 18.09 -17.05 27.54
N LEU A 10 18.90 -16.00 27.66
CA LEU A 10 18.46 -14.61 27.45
C LEU A 10 17.88 -14.43 26.04
N LEU A 11 18.61 -14.91 25.02
CA LEU A 11 18.18 -14.79 23.63
C LEU A 11 16.93 -15.62 23.35
N ALA A 12 16.86 -16.85 23.88
CA ALA A 12 15.72 -17.75 23.73
C ALA A 12 14.43 -17.15 24.30
N PHE A 13 14.48 -16.60 25.53
CA PHE A 13 13.32 -15.93 26.12
C PHE A 13 12.95 -14.66 25.33
N THR A 14 13.94 -13.86 24.97
CA THR A 14 13.67 -12.64 24.17
C THR A 14 12.94 -12.96 22.86
N VAL A 15 13.41 -13.99 22.13
CA VAL A 15 12.81 -14.42 20.87
C VAL A 15 11.42 -15.00 21.10
N VAL A 16 11.29 -15.94 22.04
CA VAL A 16 10.03 -16.68 22.24
C VAL A 16 8.93 -15.77 22.80
N VAL A 17 9.25 -14.93 23.79
CA VAL A 17 8.29 -13.98 24.36
C VAL A 17 7.97 -12.85 23.35
N GLY A 18 8.99 -12.30 22.69
CA GLY A 18 8.79 -11.27 21.68
C GLY A 18 7.93 -11.76 20.51
N ALA A 19 8.23 -12.96 19.98
CA ALA A 19 7.41 -13.58 18.94
C ALA A 19 5.97 -13.81 19.41
N LEU A 20 5.79 -14.26 20.67
CA LEU A 20 4.46 -14.48 21.24
C LEU A 20 3.65 -13.18 21.30
N VAL A 21 4.24 -12.07 21.73
CA VAL A 21 3.56 -10.76 21.78
C VAL A 21 3.05 -10.37 20.38
N PHE A 22 3.87 -10.48 19.33
CA PHE A 22 3.46 -10.11 17.98
C PHE A 22 2.46 -11.09 17.37
N THR A 23 2.62 -12.41 17.62
CA THR A 23 1.70 -13.41 17.08
C THR A 23 0.34 -13.41 17.79
N LEU A 24 0.29 -13.09 19.09
CA LEU A 24 -0.98 -12.91 19.82
C LEU A 24 -1.72 -11.66 19.35
N ASP A 25 -1.02 -10.58 19.04
CA ASP A 25 -1.64 -9.41 18.43
C ASP A 25 -2.23 -9.71 17.04
N ASP A 26 -1.50 -10.45 16.21
CA ASP A 26 -2.04 -10.91 14.93
C ASP A 26 -3.24 -11.86 15.11
N LEU A 27 -3.17 -12.77 16.08
CA LEU A 27 -4.28 -13.66 16.44
C LEU A 27 -5.50 -12.87 16.91
N PHE A 28 -5.31 -11.78 17.65
CA PHE A 28 -6.40 -10.88 18.04
C PHE A 28 -7.13 -10.33 16.81
N ILE A 29 -6.42 -9.84 15.80
CA ILE A 29 -7.02 -9.36 14.54
C ILE A 29 -7.75 -10.50 13.81
N ASP A 30 -7.16 -11.71 13.78
CA ASP A 30 -7.76 -12.87 13.14
C ASP A 30 -9.06 -13.31 13.84
N ILE A 31 -9.07 -13.36 15.17
CA ILE A 31 -10.26 -13.65 15.99
C ILE A 31 -11.31 -12.56 15.80
N TYR A 32 -10.92 -11.29 15.84
CA TYR A 32 -11.84 -10.18 15.61
C TYR A 32 -12.51 -10.29 14.23
N ALA A 33 -11.71 -10.56 13.19
CA ALA A 33 -12.21 -10.76 11.85
C ALA A 33 -13.18 -11.94 11.75
N LEU A 34 -12.91 -13.03 12.46
CA LEU A 34 -13.77 -14.22 12.50
C LEU A 34 -15.10 -13.95 13.23
N VAL A 35 -15.02 -13.39 14.44
CA VAL A 35 -16.19 -13.10 15.30
C VAL A 35 -17.16 -12.13 14.61
N PHE A 36 -16.61 -11.06 14.03
CA PHE A 36 -17.41 -10.05 13.33
C PHE A 36 -17.61 -10.36 11.84
N LYS A 37 -17.26 -11.57 11.39
CA LYS A 37 -17.44 -12.05 9.99
C LYS A 37 -16.91 -11.06 8.96
N MET A 38 -15.72 -10.46 9.25
CA MET A 38 -15.10 -9.47 8.37
C MET A 38 -14.65 -10.12 7.06
N LYS A 39 -15.24 -9.69 5.96
CA LYS A 39 -14.96 -10.18 4.61
C LYS A 39 -15.30 -9.10 3.59
N PRO A 40 -14.70 -9.13 2.39
CA PRO A 40 -15.11 -8.25 1.30
C PRO A 40 -16.61 -8.34 1.04
N LYS A 41 -17.25 -7.21 0.75
CA LYS A 41 -18.68 -7.17 0.42
C LYS A 41 -18.87 -7.71 -0.99
N VAL A 42 -19.57 -8.83 -1.14
CA VAL A 42 -19.96 -9.36 -2.45
C VAL A 42 -21.23 -8.64 -2.92
N VAL A 43 -21.22 -8.17 -4.16
CA VAL A 43 -22.32 -7.44 -4.79
C VAL A 43 -22.60 -7.99 -6.18
N THR A 44 -23.84 -7.86 -6.62
CA THR A 44 -24.35 -8.29 -7.92
C THR A 44 -24.48 -7.11 -8.89
N SER A 45 -24.92 -7.38 -10.13
CA SER A 45 -25.24 -6.37 -11.16
C SER A 45 -26.24 -5.30 -10.69
N ASP A 46 -27.19 -5.66 -9.82
CA ASP A 46 -28.16 -4.68 -9.28
C ASP A 46 -27.46 -3.59 -8.46
N PHE A 47 -26.47 -3.96 -7.65
CA PHE A 47 -25.69 -2.96 -6.92
C PHE A 47 -24.85 -2.09 -7.87
N ILE A 48 -24.28 -2.67 -8.92
CA ILE A 48 -23.55 -1.92 -9.94
C ILE A 48 -24.50 -0.93 -10.65
N THR A 49 -25.69 -1.36 -11.01
CA THR A 49 -26.73 -0.50 -11.58
C THR A 49 -27.08 0.65 -10.63
N LYS A 50 -27.29 0.34 -9.35
CA LYS A 50 -27.58 1.34 -8.31
C LYS A 50 -26.48 2.40 -8.19
N ILE A 51 -25.21 2.02 -8.15
CA ILE A 51 -24.11 3.01 -7.99
C ILE A 51 -23.91 3.85 -9.25
N LYS A 52 -24.26 3.35 -10.44
CA LYS A 52 -24.24 4.09 -11.69
C LYS A 52 -25.37 5.11 -11.82
N GLN A 53 -26.46 4.96 -11.07
CA GLN A 53 -27.56 5.93 -11.04
C GLN A 53 -27.26 7.16 -10.18
N VAL A 54 -26.21 7.13 -9.38
CA VAL A 54 -25.77 8.30 -8.58
C VAL A 54 -25.24 9.38 -9.54
N PRO A 55 -25.71 10.64 -9.42
CA PRO A 55 -25.20 11.73 -10.26
C PRO A 55 -23.66 11.78 -10.23
N GLU A 56 -23.06 11.82 -11.40
CA GLU A 56 -21.62 11.76 -11.55
C GLU A 56 -20.94 13.04 -11.09
N LYS A 57 -20.16 12.97 -10.04
CA LYS A 57 -19.21 14.02 -9.63
C LYS A 57 -18.00 14.02 -10.57
N HIS A 58 -17.38 15.18 -10.75
CA HIS A 58 -16.18 15.27 -11.58
C HIS A 58 -14.94 14.81 -10.81
N PHE A 59 -14.26 13.78 -11.35
CA PHE A 59 -12.98 13.32 -10.84
C PHE A 59 -11.81 13.98 -11.54
N ALA A 60 -10.90 14.59 -10.78
CA ALA A 60 -9.53 14.85 -11.18
C ALA A 60 -8.66 13.64 -10.80
N ILE A 61 -8.20 12.87 -11.79
CA ILE A 61 -7.29 11.74 -11.58
C ILE A 61 -5.86 12.27 -11.71
N LEU A 62 -5.15 12.31 -10.58
CA LEU A 62 -3.81 12.89 -10.47
C LEU A 62 -2.74 11.82 -10.67
N ILE A 63 -1.84 12.02 -11.63
CA ILE A 63 -0.74 11.11 -11.94
C ILE A 63 0.56 11.90 -12.02
N ALA A 64 1.46 11.67 -11.06
CA ALA A 64 2.79 12.28 -11.02
C ALA A 64 3.78 11.43 -11.82
N ASN A 65 4.37 12.00 -12.88
CA ASN A 65 5.23 11.25 -13.79
C ASN A 65 6.67 11.77 -13.75
N TRP A 66 7.64 10.86 -13.63
CA TRP A 66 9.07 11.11 -13.77
C TRP A 66 9.74 9.94 -14.49
N LYS A 67 10.23 10.16 -15.72
CA LYS A 67 10.81 9.13 -16.60
C LYS A 67 9.84 7.99 -16.88
N GLU A 68 8.58 8.31 -17.24
CA GLU A 68 7.48 7.36 -17.47
C GLU A 68 7.02 7.33 -18.94
N ALA A 69 7.83 7.81 -19.88
CA ALA A 69 7.46 7.93 -21.30
C ALA A 69 6.91 6.63 -21.92
N GLU A 70 7.45 5.47 -21.52
CA GLU A 70 7.05 4.16 -22.06
C GLU A 70 5.79 3.58 -21.38
N VAL A 71 5.48 4.01 -20.15
CA VAL A 71 4.42 3.41 -19.32
C VAL A 71 3.12 4.19 -19.41
N ILE A 72 3.19 5.52 -19.50
CA ILE A 72 2.04 6.41 -19.40
C ILE A 72 1.02 6.22 -20.53
N ALA A 73 1.47 6.00 -21.77
CA ALA A 73 0.57 5.89 -22.91
C ALA A 73 -0.30 4.63 -22.86
N PRO A 74 0.22 3.42 -22.68
CA PRO A 74 -0.61 2.22 -22.55
C PRO A 74 -1.52 2.28 -21.30
N MET A 75 -1.07 2.86 -20.19
CA MET A 75 -1.87 3.02 -18.98
C MET A 75 -3.09 3.91 -19.23
N ILE A 76 -2.90 5.12 -19.78
CA ILE A 76 -4.00 6.05 -20.07
C ILE A 76 -4.99 5.44 -21.04
N ARG A 77 -4.51 4.89 -22.19
CA ARG A 77 -5.39 4.27 -23.20
C ARG A 77 -6.20 3.11 -22.61
N GLY A 78 -5.56 2.25 -21.80
CA GLY A 78 -6.23 1.12 -21.18
C GLY A 78 -7.30 1.55 -20.18
N ASN A 79 -7.02 2.54 -19.34
CA ASN A 79 -8.02 3.06 -18.39
C ASN A 79 -9.15 3.82 -19.11
N LEU A 80 -8.86 4.65 -20.13
CA LEU A 80 -9.89 5.33 -20.94
C LEU A 80 -10.86 4.34 -21.57
N ARG A 81 -10.35 3.20 -22.07
CA ARG A 81 -11.17 2.14 -22.65
C ARG A 81 -11.98 1.36 -21.61
N GLY A 82 -11.39 1.13 -20.44
CA GLY A 82 -11.97 0.26 -19.40
C GLY A 82 -13.00 0.95 -18.52
N LEU A 83 -12.80 2.22 -18.18
CA LEU A 83 -13.61 2.94 -17.20
C LEU A 83 -15.05 3.15 -17.70
N GLN A 84 -16.02 2.74 -16.87
CA GLN A 84 -17.45 2.92 -17.10
C GLN A 84 -17.98 4.10 -16.25
N TYR A 85 -17.47 5.27 -16.54
CA TYR A 85 -17.81 6.53 -15.89
C TYR A 85 -17.49 7.66 -16.89
N SER A 86 -18.29 8.71 -16.97
CA SER A 86 -18.10 9.74 -18.00
C SER A 86 -17.43 11.00 -17.49
N ASN A 87 -17.69 11.41 -16.24
CA ASN A 87 -17.28 12.70 -15.70
C ASN A 87 -15.93 12.65 -14.97
N TYR A 88 -14.83 12.49 -15.72
CA TYR A 88 -13.46 12.50 -15.17
C TYR A 88 -12.46 13.09 -16.15
N THR A 89 -11.33 13.55 -15.62
CA THR A 89 -10.16 14.02 -16.37
C THR A 89 -8.88 13.46 -15.75
N PHE A 90 -8.00 12.90 -16.58
CA PHE A 90 -6.63 12.55 -16.20
C PHE A 90 -5.78 13.81 -16.24
N PHE A 91 -5.15 14.14 -15.12
CA PHE A 91 -4.15 15.19 -15.03
C PHE A 91 -2.78 14.54 -14.94
N LEU A 92 -1.93 14.81 -15.92
CA LEU A 92 -0.59 14.23 -16.04
C LEU A 92 0.43 15.27 -15.62
N GLY A 93 0.96 15.14 -14.39
CA GLY A 93 2.03 15.98 -13.89
C GLY A 93 3.37 15.57 -14.49
N VAL A 94 4.05 16.49 -15.17
CA VAL A 94 5.35 16.27 -15.82
C VAL A 94 6.36 17.35 -15.41
N TYR A 95 7.63 17.09 -15.63
CA TYR A 95 8.71 18.04 -15.32
C TYR A 95 9.30 18.66 -16.59
N PRO A 96 9.71 19.94 -16.55
CA PRO A 96 10.24 20.63 -17.73
C PRO A 96 11.59 20.04 -18.19
N ASN A 97 12.33 19.36 -17.30
CA ASN A 97 13.59 18.68 -17.61
C ASN A 97 13.46 17.17 -17.90
N ASP A 98 12.22 16.66 -18.09
CA ASP A 98 11.93 15.29 -18.54
C ASP A 98 11.17 15.33 -19.86
N THR A 99 11.87 15.73 -20.92
CA THR A 99 11.31 15.99 -22.25
C THR A 99 10.59 14.76 -22.81
N ALA A 100 11.14 13.56 -22.63
CA ALA A 100 10.54 12.33 -23.17
C ALA A 100 9.16 12.04 -22.56
N THR A 101 9.00 12.17 -21.23
CA THR A 101 7.73 11.99 -20.55
C THR A 101 6.75 13.11 -20.88
N TRP A 102 7.24 14.34 -20.99
CA TRP A 102 6.41 15.49 -21.38
C TRP A 102 5.84 15.33 -22.77
N GLU A 103 6.68 14.98 -23.77
CA GLU A 103 6.23 14.75 -25.14
C GLU A 103 5.20 13.60 -25.24
N ALA A 104 5.43 12.51 -24.50
CA ALA A 104 4.49 11.39 -24.43
C ALA A 104 3.13 11.82 -23.83
N ALA A 105 3.15 12.61 -22.74
CA ALA A 105 1.95 13.16 -22.11
C ALA A 105 1.22 14.14 -23.05
N LYS A 106 1.95 15.02 -23.75
CA LYS A 106 1.38 15.98 -24.69
C LYS A 106 0.68 15.30 -25.86
N LYS A 107 1.27 14.25 -26.42
CA LYS A 107 0.62 13.42 -27.46
C LYS A 107 -0.70 12.82 -26.96
N LEU A 108 -0.78 12.42 -25.69
CA LEU A 108 -2.03 11.92 -25.11
C LEU A 108 -3.06 13.02 -24.93
N GLU A 109 -2.67 14.22 -24.51
CA GLU A 109 -3.55 15.38 -24.41
C GLU A 109 -4.12 15.76 -25.78
N ASP A 110 -3.27 15.78 -26.82
CA ASP A 110 -3.69 16.10 -28.21
C ASP A 110 -4.66 15.04 -28.76
N LEU A 111 -4.47 13.75 -28.42
CA LEU A 111 -5.35 12.64 -28.79
C LEU A 111 -6.68 12.62 -28.02
N PHE A 112 -6.66 13.05 -26.77
CA PHE A 112 -7.81 12.97 -25.84
C PHE A 112 -8.07 14.31 -25.14
N PRO A 113 -8.31 15.43 -25.86
CA PRO A 113 -8.28 16.79 -25.30
C PRO A 113 -9.33 17.05 -24.22
N HIS A 114 -10.43 16.25 -24.17
CA HIS A 114 -11.46 16.37 -23.14
C HIS A 114 -11.24 15.44 -21.92
N LYS A 115 -10.26 14.56 -22.00
CA LYS A 115 -10.01 13.51 -21.00
C LYS A 115 -8.62 13.56 -20.38
N VAL A 116 -7.66 14.19 -21.03
CA VAL A 116 -6.28 14.30 -20.58
C VAL A 116 -5.87 15.76 -20.59
N VAL A 117 -5.24 16.20 -19.50
CA VAL A 117 -4.66 17.53 -19.33
C VAL A 117 -3.26 17.36 -18.78
N VAL A 118 -2.28 18.02 -19.41
CA VAL A 118 -0.88 18.02 -18.95
C VAL A 118 -0.63 19.20 -18.04
N ILE A 119 -0.08 18.93 -16.87
CA ILE A 119 0.37 19.94 -15.90
C ILE A 119 1.89 19.88 -15.80
N VAL A 120 2.55 20.99 -16.16
CA VAL A 120 3.98 21.11 -16.05
C VAL A 120 4.34 21.66 -14.67
N ASN A 121 5.22 20.95 -13.95
CA ASN A 121 5.71 21.41 -12.65
C ASN A 121 6.51 22.70 -12.80
N THR A 122 6.37 23.61 -11.86
CA THR A 122 7.15 24.85 -11.81
C THR A 122 8.62 24.63 -11.41
N GLN A 123 8.92 23.48 -10.80
CA GLN A 123 10.28 23.09 -10.37
C GLN A 123 10.88 22.05 -11.32
N LEU A 124 12.21 22.05 -11.42
CA LEU A 124 12.93 21.00 -12.12
C LEU A 124 12.87 19.67 -11.34
N GLY A 125 12.64 18.56 -12.07
CA GLY A 125 12.59 17.23 -11.46
C GLY A 125 13.97 16.59 -11.22
N PRO A 126 13.99 15.50 -10.41
CA PRO A 126 12.84 15.01 -9.66
C PRO A 126 12.62 15.79 -8.35
N THR A 127 11.36 16.01 -8.01
CA THR A 127 10.95 16.43 -6.66
C THR A 127 10.33 15.22 -5.90
N SER A 128 9.62 15.43 -4.79
CA SER A 128 8.82 14.35 -4.20
C SER A 128 7.49 14.16 -4.95
N LYS A 129 6.88 12.96 -4.87
CA LYS A 129 5.52 12.71 -5.39
C LYS A 129 4.51 13.68 -4.77
N GLY A 130 4.62 13.91 -3.44
CA GLY A 130 3.76 14.86 -2.73
C GLY A 130 3.86 16.29 -3.29
N GLN A 131 5.07 16.77 -3.61
CA GLN A 131 5.24 18.11 -4.18
C GLN A 131 4.57 18.21 -5.57
N MET A 132 4.77 17.21 -6.44
CA MET A 132 4.13 17.20 -7.75
C MET A 132 2.60 17.19 -7.62
N LEU A 133 2.04 16.34 -6.75
CA LEU A 133 0.59 16.27 -6.55
C LEU A 133 0.02 17.55 -5.93
N ASN A 134 0.76 18.20 -5.01
CA ASN A 134 0.39 19.52 -4.48
C ASN A 134 0.33 20.59 -5.57
N GLU A 135 1.35 20.64 -6.42
CA GLU A 135 1.41 21.58 -7.55
C GLU A 135 0.27 21.34 -8.54
N MET A 136 -0.01 20.07 -8.86
CA MET A 136 -1.13 19.71 -9.72
C MET A 136 -2.47 20.16 -9.13
N ALA A 137 -2.72 19.85 -7.85
CA ALA A 137 -3.96 20.23 -7.19
C ALA A 137 -4.14 21.76 -7.18
N ARG A 138 -3.07 22.52 -6.92
CA ARG A 138 -3.10 23.99 -6.94
C ARG A 138 -3.48 24.50 -8.34
N GLN A 139 -2.80 24.05 -9.40
CA GLN A 139 -3.08 24.50 -10.77
C GLN A 139 -4.49 24.11 -11.22
N ILE A 140 -4.99 22.93 -10.83
CA ILE A 140 -6.35 22.49 -11.13
C ILE A 140 -7.38 23.42 -10.48
N ILE A 141 -7.22 23.73 -9.18
CA ILE A 141 -8.15 24.61 -8.48
C ILE A 141 -8.13 26.02 -9.07
N ASP A 142 -6.94 26.56 -9.32
CA ASP A 142 -6.76 27.90 -9.89
C ASP A 142 -7.39 28.01 -11.30
N SER A 143 -7.41 26.90 -12.06
CA SER A 143 -7.94 26.86 -13.42
C SER A 143 -9.44 26.51 -13.52
N GLU A 144 -10.12 26.14 -12.42
CA GLU A 144 -11.56 25.77 -12.45
C GLU A 144 -12.44 26.83 -13.13
N ILE A 145 -12.18 28.12 -12.87
CA ILE A 145 -12.95 29.23 -13.43
C ILE A 145 -12.71 29.33 -14.94
N SER A 146 -11.45 29.25 -15.37
CA SER A 146 -11.10 29.34 -16.80
C SER A 146 -11.54 28.11 -17.60
N MET A 147 -11.51 26.92 -16.99
CA MET A 147 -11.98 25.68 -17.60
C MET A 147 -13.51 25.54 -17.59
N GLY A 148 -14.24 26.41 -16.84
CA GLY A 148 -15.70 26.32 -16.67
C GLY A 148 -16.15 24.97 -16.04
N ARG A 149 -15.25 24.28 -15.35
CA ARG A 149 -15.48 22.92 -14.84
C ARG A 149 -14.99 22.80 -13.41
N LYS A 150 -15.92 22.52 -12.51
CA LYS A 150 -15.62 22.31 -11.08
C LYS A 150 -15.20 20.87 -10.84
N VAL A 151 -14.13 20.67 -10.08
CA VAL A 151 -13.69 19.36 -9.59
C VAL A 151 -14.30 19.08 -8.20
N ASP A 152 -14.89 17.90 -8.04
CA ASP A 152 -15.50 17.47 -6.78
C ASP A 152 -14.61 16.52 -6.01
N LEU A 153 -13.90 15.62 -6.71
CA LEU A 153 -13.15 14.51 -6.17
C LEU A 153 -11.76 14.44 -6.81
N PHE A 154 -10.75 14.21 -6.00
CA PHE A 154 -9.36 14.01 -6.40
C PHE A 154 -8.97 12.56 -6.16
N LEU A 155 -8.55 11.86 -7.21
CA LEU A 155 -8.12 10.46 -7.18
C LEU A 155 -6.62 10.39 -7.46
N MET A 156 -5.85 9.83 -6.55
CA MET A 156 -4.40 9.60 -6.72
C MET A 156 -4.14 8.24 -7.36
N GLN A 157 -3.31 8.23 -8.40
CA GLN A 157 -2.86 7.04 -9.12
C GLN A 157 -1.36 7.17 -9.50
N ASP A 158 -0.72 6.05 -9.74
CA ASP A 158 0.63 5.99 -10.31
C ASP A 158 0.57 5.73 -11.83
N SER A 159 1.71 5.88 -12.50
CA SER A 159 1.80 5.82 -13.96
C SER A 159 1.51 4.42 -14.55
N GLU A 160 1.50 3.38 -13.71
CA GLU A 160 1.28 1.97 -14.07
C GLU A 160 -0.05 1.40 -13.59
N ASP A 161 -0.88 2.20 -12.94
CA ASP A 161 -2.11 1.71 -12.30
C ASP A 161 -3.24 1.43 -13.29
N VAL A 162 -3.87 0.28 -13.10
CA VAL A 162 -5.07 -0.10 -13.83
C VAL A 162 -6.27 -0.11 -12.89
N LEU A 163 -7.24 0.75 -13.20
CA LEU A 163 -8.49 0.84 -12.47
C LEU A 163 -9.51 -0.19 -12.96
N HIS A 164 -10.26 -0.76 -12.03
CA HIS A 164 -11.42 -1.58 -12.40
C HIS A 164 -12.50 -0.69 -13.05
N PRO A 165 -13.28 -1.19 -14.07
CA PRO A 165 -14.29 -0.40 -14.78
C PRO A 165 -15.26 0.38 -13.89
N HIS A 166 -15.62 -0.15 -12.73
CA HIS A 166 -16.57 0.44 -11.80
C HIS A 166 -15.92 1.19 -10.62
N SER A 167 -14.59 1.43 -10.63
CA SER A 167 -13.89 2.09 -9.52
C SER A 167 -14.42 3.49 -9.25
N LEU A 168 -14.58 4.31 -10.29
CA LEU A 168 -15.08 5.68 -10.13
C LEU A 168 -16.53 5.73 -9.66
N SER A 169 -17.41 4.87 -10.20
CA SER A 169 -18.80 4.77 -9.73
C SER A 169 -18.87 4.36 -8.26
N LEU A 170 -18.02 3.42 -7.81
CA LEU A 170 -17.95 2.98 -6.42
C LEU A 170 -17.48 4.10 -5.49
N MET A 171 -16.40 4.81 -5.87
CA MET A 171 -15.89 5.95 -5.12
C MET A 171 -16.91 7.08 -5.06
N ASN A 172 -17.56 7.41 -6.19
CA ASN A 172 -18.63 8.40 -6.24
C ASN A 172 -19.79 8.06 -5.28
N TYR A 173 -20.23 6.80 -5.27
CA TYR A 173 -21.27 6.33 -4.35
C TYR A 173 -20.89 6.52 -2.88
N TYR A 174 -19.67 6.13 -2.49
CA TYR A 174 -19.23 6.27 -1.09
C TYR A 174 -18.89 7.70 -0.72
N SER A 175 -18.51 8.56 -1.66
CA SER A 175 -18.22 9.97 -1.41
C SER A 175 -19.43 10.80 -0.95
N ALA A 176 -20.64 10.24 -0.99
CA ALA A 176 -21.83 10.85 -0.38
C ALA A 176 -21.77 10.87 1.15
N ASN A 177 -21.04 9.94 1.77
CA ASN A 177 -20.98 9.75 3.22
C ASN A 177 -19.56 9.68 3.79
N ALA A 178 -18.56 9.79 2.96
CA ALA A 178 -17.14 9.77 3.34
C ALA A 178 -16.34 10.76 2.50
N ASP A 179 -15.44 11.47 3.14
CA ASP A 179 -14.59 12.49 2.51
C ASP A 179 -13.32 11.88 1.91
N PHE A 180 -12.96 10.70 2.40
CA PHE A 180 -11.82 9.88 1.97
C PHE A 180 -12.31 8.46 1.66
N VAL A 181 -12.07 7.98 0.44
CA VAL A 181 -12.43 6.63 0.00
C VAL A 181 -11.20 5.92 -0.53
N GLN A 182 -10.82 4.81 0.08
CA GLN A 182 -9.77 3.91 -0.39
C GLN A 182 -10.38 2.65 -0.98
N ILE A 183 -10.09 2.32 -2.23
CA ILE A 183 -10.36 0.98 -2.79
C ILE A 183 -9.15 0.06 -2.57
N PRO A 184 -9.33 -1.28 -2.64
CA PRO A 184 -8.20 -2.20 -2.54
C PRO A 184 -7.15 -2.00 -3.62
N VAL A 185 -5.90 -2.28 -3.25
CA VAL A 185 -4.76 -2.37 -4.18
C VAL A 185 -4.32 -3.82 -4.23
N PHE A 186 -4.16 -4.39 -5.43
CA PHE A 186 -3.68 -5.75 -5.61
C PHE A 186 -2.63 -5.82 -6.70
N SER A 187 -1.70 -6.74 -6.54
CA SER A 187 -0.80 -7.10 -7.63
C SER A 187 -1.56 -7.75 -8.78
N PHE A 188 -1.13 -7.50 -10.02
CA PHE A 188 -1.42 -8.42 -11.11
C PHE A 188 -0.86 -9.81 -10.81
N ASP A 189 -1.44 -10.83 -11.42
CA ASP A 189 -0.89 -12.17 -11.35
C ASP A 189 0.52 -12.20 -11.96
N VAL A 190 1.43 -12.84 -11.25
CA VAL A 190 2.81 -13.06 -11.70
C VAL A 190 3.09 -14.56 -11.85
N PRO A 191 4.06 -14.98 -12.67
CA PRO A 191 4.44 -16.38 -12.72
C PRO A 191 4.81 -16.93 -11.34
N ALA A 192 4.46 -18.19 -11.05
CA ALA A 192 4.74 -18.85 -9.77
C ALA A 192 6.23 -18.78 -9.38
N ALA A 193 7.15 -18.80 -10.37
CA ALA A 193 8.58 -18.65 -10.16
C ALA A 193 9.00 -17.24 -9.68
N SER A 194 8.15 -16.22 -9.83
CA SER A 194 8.40 -14.86 -9.31
C SER A 194 8.10 -14.78 -7.82
N LEU A 195 8.95 -15.40 -7.00
CA LEU A 195 8.72 -15.47 -5.55
C LEU A 195 8.70 -14.08 -4.91
N VAL A 196 9.58 -13.15 -5.32
CA VAL A 196 9.64 -11.78 -4.79
C VAL A 196 8.35 -11.01 -5.13
N GLY A 197 7.88 -11.04 -6.37
CA GLY A 197 6.59 -10.45 -6.75
C GLY A 197 5.42 -11.08 -6.01
N GLY A 198 5.48 -12.39 -5.78
CA GLY A 198 4.47 -13.11 -5.00
C GLY A 198 4.39 -12.72 -3.52
N VAL A 199 5.46 -12.17 -2.93
CA VAL A 199 5.40 -11.61 -1.56
C VAL A 199 4.40 -10.48 -1.47
N TYR A 200 4.32 -9.61 -2.50
CA TYR A 200 3.34 -8.52 -2.54
C TYR A 200 1.91 -9.04 -2.70
N ILE A 201 1.71 -10.11 -3.51
CA ILE A 201 0.41 -10.80 -3.58
C ILE A 201 -0.05 -11.20 -2.18
N ASP A 202 0.83 -11.82 -1.40
CA ASP A 202 0.49 -12.32 -0.06
C ASP A 202 0.14 -11.19 0.91
N GLU A 203 0.98 -10.15 0.96
CA GLU A 203 0.85 -9.04 1.90
C GLU A 203 -0.38 -8.18 1.58
N PHE A 204 -0.58 -7.79 0.31
CA PHE A 204 -1.72 -6.97 -0.08
C PHE A 204 -3.04 -7.75 -0.01
N SER A 205 -3.04 -9.05 -0.34
CA SER A 205 -4.23 -9.87 -0.16
C SER A 205 -4.67 -9.92 1.30
N GLU A 206 -3.75 -10.12 2.24
CA GLU A 206 -4.08 -10.17 3.66
C GLU A 206 -4.51 -8.80 4.19
N SER A 207 -3.72 -7.76 3.92
CA SER A 207 -4.00 -6.40 4.37
C SER A 207 -5.35 -5.90 3.86
N HIS A 208 -5.60 -6.02 2.55
CA HIS A 208 -6.78 -5.41 1.92
C HIS A 208 -8.05 -6.26 1.97
N THR A 209 -7.95 -7.56 2.24
CA THR A 209 -9.17 -8.39 2.39
C THR A 209 -9.55 -8.69 3.85
N LYS A 210 -8.69 -8.29 4.82
CA LYS A 210 -8.92 -8.55 6.24
C LYS A 210 -8.53 -7.37 7.13
N ASP A 211 -7.24 -6.99 7.17
CA ASP A 211 -6.73 -6.09 8.22
C ASP A 211 -7.33 -4.68 8.13
N LEU A 212 -7.45 -4.12 6.93
CA LEU A 212 -8.08 -2.80 6.73
C LEU A 212 -9.59 -2.83 7.00
N LEU A 213 -10.27 -3.96 6.76
CA LEU A 213 -11.68 -4.11 7.14
C LEU A 213 -11.87 -4.13 8.66
N VAL A 214 -10.97 -4.83 9.39
CA VAL A 214 -10.96 -4.82 10.87
C VAL A 214 -10.67 -3.40 11.38
N ARG A 215 -9.66 -2.75 10.82
CA ARG A 215 -9.25 -1.39 11.17
C ARG A 215 -10.39 -0.38 11.00
N GLU A 216 -11.10 -0.42 9.87
CA GLU A 216 -12.27 0.41 9.62
C GLU A 216 -13.38 0.14 10.65
N ARG A 217 -13.73 -1.14 10.87
CA ARG A 217 -14.79 -1.49 11.80
C ARG A 217 -14.48 -1.09 13.24
N MET A 218 -13.22 -1.17 13.67
CA MET A 218 -12.77 -0.68 14.97
C MET A 218 -12.75 0.86 15.05
N GLY A 219 -13.03 1.54 13.94
CA GLY A 219 -13.08 2.99 13.87
C GLY A 219 -11.72 3.66 13.89
N ALA A 220 -10.63 2.98 13.51
CA ALA A 220 -9.32 3.60 13.37
C ALA A 220 -9.18 4.39 12.06
N ALA A 221 -8.17 5.28 12.02
CA ALA A 221 -7.79 5.98 10.80
C ALA A 221 -7.39 4.99 9.71
N ILE A 222 -7.88 5.16 8.50
CA ILE A 222 -7.54 4.32 7.33
C ILE A 222 -6.35 4.94 6.62
N PRO A 223 -5.20 4.24 6.48
CA PRO A 223 -4.09 4.75 5.71
C PRO A 223 -4.44 4.82 4.23
N SER A 224 -3.94 5.81 3.53
CA SER A 224 -3.91 5.79 2.08
C SER A 224 -2.82 4.85 1.59
N ALA A 225 -3.08 4.17 0.50
CA ALA A 225 -2.09 3.35 -0.20
C ALA A 225 -1.33 4.12 -1.30
N GLY A 226 -1.57 5.44 -1.42
CA GLY A 226 -0.95 6.28 -2.44
C GLY A 226 -1.60 6.15 -3.83
N VAL A 227 -2.38 5.08 -4.03
CA VAL A 227 -3.13 4.77 -5.25
C VAL A 227 -4.51 4.23 -4.89
N GLY A 228 -5.49 4.38 -5.78
CA GLY A 228 -6.88 4.03 -5.45
C GLY A 228 -7.46 4.84 -4.29
N THR A 229 -6.89 6.00 -4.02
CA THR A 229 -7.27 6.91 -2.94
C THR A 229 -8.01 8.11 -3.51
N CYS A 230 -9.27 8.24 -3.16
CA CYS A 230 -10.13 9.35 -3.54
C CYS A 230 -10.40 10.25 -2.34
N ILE A 231 -10.21 11.55 -2.50
CA ILE A 231 -10.54 12.56 -1.48
C ILE A 231 -11.48 13.61 -2.05
N GLY A 232 -12.41 14.07 -1.21
CA GLY A 232 -13.29 15.20 -1.55
C GLY A 232 -12.54 16.53 -1.50
N LYS A 233 -12.96 17.48 -2.34
CA LYS A 233 -12.35 18.82 -2.40
C LYS A 233 -12.30 19.52 -1.03
N ASN A 234 -13.35 19.38 -0.22
CA ASN A 234 -13.39 20.03 1.10
C ASN A 234 -12.29 19.48 2.03
N LEU A 235 -12.06 18.16 2.01
CA LEU A 235 -10.96 17.56 2.77
C LEU A 235 -9.61 18.06 2.28
N MET A 236 -9.40 18.12 0.96
CA MET A 236 -8.16 18.61 0.37
C MET A 236 -7.86 20.05 0.81
N LEU A 237 -8.84 20.96 0.73
CA LEU A 237 -8.69 22.34 1.17
C LEU A 237 -8.39 22.43 2.67
N LYS A 238 -9.03 21.60 3.50
CA LYS A 238 -8.75 21.57 4.95
C LYS A 238 -7.36 21.03 5.27
N LEU A 239 -6.85 20.09 4.49
CA LEU A 239 -5.46 19.62 4.61
C LEU A 239 -4.48 20.73 4.23
N GLN A 240 -4.76 21.49 3.16
CA GLN A 240 -3.95 22.66 2.78
C GLN A 240 -3.93 23.73 3.88
N ASP A 241 -5.10 24.04 4.47
CA ASP A 241 -5.20 24.98 5.60
C ASP A 241 -4.34 24.52 6.79
N ALA A 242 -4.34 23.21 7.08
CA ALA A 242 -3.64 22.63 8.23
C ALA A 242 -2.12 22.42 8.00
N GLN A 243 -1.64 22.44 6.76
CA GLN A 243 -0.29 22.06 6.36
C GLN A 243 0.38 23.12 5.45
N GLU A 244 0.23 24.41 5.76
CA GLU A 244 0.94 25.50 5.07
C GLU A 244 0.72 25.53 3.53
N GLY A 245 -0.49 25.23 3.08
CA GLY A 245 -0.85 25.20 1.66
C GLY A 245 -0.64 23.85 0.97
N GLN A 246 -0.20 22.81 1.69
CA GLN A 246 0.04 21.47 1.15
C GLN A 246 -1.08 20.52 1.58
N PHE A 247 -1.71 19.79 0.65
CA PHE A 247 -2.61 18.70 1.06
C PHE A 247 -1.85 17.38 1.33
N LEU A 248 -0.67 17.23 0.75
CA LEU A 248 0.28 16.15 1.01
C LEU A 248 1.57 16.72 1.61
N LYS A 249 2.04 16.11 2.67
CA LYS A 249 3.29 16.53 3.32
C LYS A 249 4.49 16.15 2.46
N GLU A 250 5.24 17.13 1.92
CA GLU A 250 6.30 16.93 0.94
C GLU A 250 7.60 16.37 1.50
N ASP A 251 7.81 16.46 2.80
CA ASP A 251 9.05 16.07 3.49
C ASP A 251 9.04 14.63 4.03
N THR A 252 8.00 13.86 3.73
CA THR A 252 7.91 12.43 4.08
C THR A 252 7.96 11.55 2.82
N LEU A 253 8.46 10.33 2.98
CA LEU A 253 8.48 9.33 1.91
C LEU A 253 7.18 8.52 1.79
N THR A 254 6.23 8.76 2.69
CA THR A 254 4.88 8.18 2.70
C THR A 254 3.86 9.27 3.02
N GLU A 255 3.81 10.26 2.12
CA GLU A 255 2.84 11.36 2.16
C GLU A 255 1.39 10.87 2.16
N ASP A 256 1.18 9.72 1.52
CA ASP A 256 -0.07 8.98 1.44
C ASP A 256 -0.51 8.43 2.82
N TYR A 257 0.37 7.74 3.52
CA TYR A 257 0.09 7.27 4.89
C TYR A 257 -0.26 8.44 5.81
N HIS A 258 0.52 9.53 5.71
CA HIS A 258 0.28 10.76 6.47
C HIS A 258 -1.11 11.35 6.17
N LEU A 259 -1.49 11.44 4.89
CA LEU A 259 -2.82 11.88 4.45
C LEU A 259 -3.94 11.09 5.13
N GLY A 260 -3.88 9.75 5.12
CA GLY A 260 -4.90 8.91 5.74
C GLY A 260 -5.05 9.14 7.23
N MET A 261 -3.92 9.34 7.95
CA MET A 261 -3.93 9.64 9.39
C MET A 261 -4.51 11.03 9.68
N MET A 262 -4.07 12.06 8.93
CA MET A 262 -4.53 13.44 9.09
C MET A 262 -6.02 13.59 8.78
N THR A 263 -6.57 12.85 7.81
CA THR A 263 -7.99 12.85 7.49
C THR A 263 -8.86 12.64 8.74
N LYS A 264 -8.53 11.64 9.54
CA LYS A 264 -9.28 11.37 10.77
C LYS A 264 -8.99 12.40 11.88
N GLN A 265 -7.74 12.86 12.00
CA GLN A 265 -7.38 13.88 13.00
C GLN A 265 -8.13 15.19 12.75
N LEU A 266 -8.42 15.54 11.51
CA LEU A 266 -9.22 16.69 11.11
C LEU A 266 -10.75 16.44 11.24
N GLY A 267 -11.17 15.27 11.72
CA GLY A 267 -12.58 14.94 11.95
C GLY A 267 -13.36 14.48 10.71
N PHE A 268 -12.69 14.25 9.60
CA PHE A 268 -13.31 13.75 8.36
C PHE A 268 -13.54 12.25 8.39
N LYS A 269 -14.52 11.80 7.60
CA LYS A 269 -14.91 10.39 7.52
C LYS A 269 -14.13 9.67 6.42
N SER A 270 -13.61 8.50 6.76
CA SER A 270 -12.93 7.60 5.84
C SER A 270 -13.76 6.35 5.56
N LYS A 271 -13.65 5.82 4.35
CA LYS A 271 -14.24 4.54 3.93
C LYS A 271 -13.22 3.68 3.24
N PHE A 272 -13.05 2.44 3.70
CA PHE A 272 -12.36 1.40 2.95
C PHE A 272 -13.36 0.59 2.11
N ALA A 273 -13.41 0.84 0.81
CA ALA A 273 -14.44 0.29 -0.08
C ALA A 273 -14.00 -1.06 -0.69
N CYS A 274 -13.87 -2.09 0.15
CA CYS A 274 -13.50 -3.43 -0.27
C CYS A 274 -14.73 -4.19 -0.79
N VAL A 275 -14.93 -4.15 -2.10
CA VAL A 275 -16.10 -4.73 -2.79
C VAL A 275 -15.66 -5.76 -3.83
N GLN A 276 -16.33 -6.90 -3.84
CA GLN A 276 -16.22 -7.97 -4.84
C GLN A 276 -17.47 -7.99 -5.72
N TYR A 277 -17.32 -7.76 -7.01
CA TYR A 277 -18.40 -7.85 -7.98
C TYR A 277 -18.53 -9.28 -8.50
N GLU A 278 -19.70 -9.87 -8.32
CA GLU A 278 -20.06 -11.17 -8.88
C GLU A 278 -20.75 -10.98 -10.23
N LYS A 279 -20.05 -11.37 -11.29
CA LYS A 279 -20.57 -11.33 -12.66
C LYS A 279 -21.66 -12.38 -12.88
N GLU A 280 -22.45 -12.23 -13.91
CA GLU A 280 -23.53 -13.17 -14.27
C GLU A 280 -23.04 -14.62 -14.47
N ASN A 281 -21.80 -14.80 -14.89
CA ASN A 281 -21.17 -16.12 -15.02
C ASN A 281 -20.63 -16.68 -13.68
N GLY A 282 -20.93 -16.06 -12.55
CA GLY A 282 -20.50 -16.46 -11.21
C GLY A 282 -19.03 -16.11 -10.87
N LYS A 283 -18.27 -15.53 -11.81
CA LYS A 283 -16.90 -15.09 -11.54
C LYS A 283 -16.93 -13.84 -10.66
N LYS A 284 -16.10 -13.86 -9.60
CA LYS A 284 -15.93 -12.73 -8.68
C LYS A 284 -14.67 -11.97 -8.99
N GLU A 285 -14.76 -10.65 -9.06
CA GLU A 285 -13.60 -9.78 -9.21
C GLU A 285 -13.69 -8.61 -8.24
N PHE A 286 -12.53 -8.16 -7.73
CA PHE A 286 -12.50 -7.00 -6.85
C PHE A 286 -12.57 -5.70 -7.66
N ILE A 287 -13.39 -4.76 -7.18
CA ILE A 287 -13.32 -3.37 -7.63
C ILE A 287 -12.12 -2.75 -6.94
N ALA A 288 -10.99 -2.71 -7.65
CA ALA A 288 -9.67 -2.40 -7.09
C ALA A 288 -8.80 -1.70 -8.13
N THR A 289 -7.70 -1.09 -7.70
CA THR A 289 -6.57 -0.78 -8.58
C THR A 289 -5.57 -1.93 -8.59
N ARG A 290 -4.86 -2.10 -9.70
CA ARG A 290 -3.87 -3.16 -9.89
C ARG A 290 -2.62 -2.60 -10.55
N GLU A 291 -1.47 -3.10 -10.07
CA GLU A 291 -0.14 -2.79 -10.58
C GLU A 291 0.79 -4.00 -10.53
N TYR A 292 1.95 -3.93 -11.20
CA TYR A 292 3.04 -4.86 -11.00
C TYR A 292 4.00 -4.34 -9.94
N PHE A 293 4.19 -5.12 -8.89
CA PHE A 293 5.21 -4.84 -7.86
C PHE A 293 6.59 -5.34 -8.26
N PRO A 294 7.68 -4.83 -7.65
CA PRO A 294 9.03 -5.30 -7.93
C PRO A 294 9.19 -6.81 -7.80
N HIS A 295 9.83 -7.41 -8.79
CA HIS A 295 10.13 -8.86 -8.83
C HIS A 295 11.59 -9.17 -8.49
N MET A 296 12.45 -8.14 -8.37
CA MET A 296 13.85 -8.26 -8.00
C MET A 296 14.05 -7.94 -6.52
N MET A 297 14.85 -8.74 -5.81
CA MET A 297 15.13 -8.60 -4.38
C MET A 297 15.55 -7.17 -3.99
N ASN A 298 16.53 -6.61 -4.70
CA ASN A 298 17.05 -5.28 -4.39
C ASN A 298 16.03 -4.16 -4.61
N ALA A 299 15.19 -4.27 -5.64
CA ALA A 299 14.12 -3.31 -5.92
C ALA A 299 13.04 -3.39 -4.82
N SER A 300 12.65 -4.60 -4.42
CA SER A 300 11.72 -4.84 -3.32
C SER A 300 12.25 -4.26 -2.00
N MET A 301 13.52 -4.52 -1.65
CA MET A 301 14.14 -3.94 -0.45
C MET A 301 14.18 -2.41 -0.51
N ARG A 302 14.42 -1.80 -1.67
CA ARG A 302 14.39 -0.33 -1.83
C ARG A 302 12.98 0.22 -1.61
N GLN A 303 11.97 -0.36 -2.24
CA GLN A 303 10.58 0.09 -2.09
C GLN A 303 10.11 -0.05 -0.64
N LYS A 304 10.30 -1.24 -0.04
CA LYS A 304 9.92 -1.47 1.36
C LYS A 304 10.73 -0.64 2.36
N SER A 305 12.00 -0.29 2.04
CA SER A 305 12.78 0.62 2.90
C SER A 305 12.17 2.04 2.93
N ARG A 306 11.61 2.53 1.82
CA ARG A 306 10.88 3.80 1.80
C ARG A 306 9.64 3.74 2.69
N TRP A 307 8.84 2.66 2.58
CA TRP A 307 7.66 2.47 3.44
C TRP A 307 8.04 2.38 4.92
N THR A 308 9.07 1.58 5.25
CA THR A 308 9.55 1.46 6.63
C THR A 308 10.06 2.81 7.15
N LEU A 309 10.83 3.56 6.35
CA LEU A 309 11.34 4.87 6.72
C LEU A 309 10.20 5.87 6.95
N GLY A 310 9.25 5.96 6.00
CA GLY A 310 8.15 6.91 6.07
C GLY A 310 7.17 6.58 7.21
N ILE A 311 6.75 5.32 7.35
CA ILE A 311 5.72 4.92 8.33
C ILE A 311 6.30 4.79 9.74
N ALA A 312 7.43 4.08 9.89
CA ALA A 312 7.95 3.76 11.23
C ALA A 312 8.83 4.86 11.82
N PHE A 313 9.71 5.50 11.02
CA PHE A 313 10.63 6.52 11.52
C PHE A 313 10.05 7.93 11.35
N GLN A 314 9.85 8.40 10.12
CA GLN A 314 9.26 9.73 9.87
C GLN A 314 7.84 9.86 10.41
N GLY A 315 7.06 8.75 10.40
CA GLY A 315 5.73 8.73 11.01
C GLY A 315 5.76 8.94 12.51
N MET A 316 6.83 8.55 13.23
CA MET A 316 7.01 8.93 14.64
C MET A 316 7.24 10.42 14.80
N ASP A 317 8.08 11.03 13.95
CA ASP A 317 8.43 12.43 14.01
C ASP A 317 7.22 13.33 13.62
N ASN A 318 6.50 12.97 12.55
CA ASN A 318 5.48 13.81 11.95
C ASN A 318 4.08 13.65 12.58
N LEU A 319 3.71 12.43 12.97
CA LEU A 319 2.37 12.11 13.49
C LEU A 319 2.38 11.82 14.99
N SER A 320 3.56 11.54 15.57
CA SER A 320 3.71 11.09 16.95
C SER A 320 2.74 9.94 17.29
N TRP A 321 2.09 9.97 18.44
CA TRP A 321 1.04 9.05 18.86
C TRP A 321 -0.31 9.77 19.01
N ASN A 322 -0.65 10.66 18.05
CA ASN A 322 -1.88 11.41 18.09
C ASN A 322 -3.08 10.56 17.63
N GLY A 323 -4.24 10.82 18.23
CA GLY A 323 -5.49 10.12 17.92
C GLY A 323 -6.07 9.37 19.11
N THR A 324 -7.12 8.60 18.85
CA THR A 324 -7.80 7.75 19.84
C THR A 324 -6.93 6.57 20.27
N ARG A 325 -7.31 5.84 21.34
CA ARG A 325 -6.61 4.60 21.74
C ARG A 325 -6.51 3.59 20.62
N ILE A 326 -7.56 3.49 19.82
CA ILE A 326 -7.59 2.58 18.67
C ILE A 326 -6.64 3.04 17.55
N ASP A 327 -6.55 4.35 17.29
CA ASP A 327 -5.58 4.88 16.33
C ASP A 327 -4.14 4.59 16.77
N LYS A 328 -3.84 4.80 18.06
CA LYS A 328 -2.52 4.49 18.66
C LYS A 328 -2.17 3.00 18.54
N TYR A 329 -3.15 2.11 18.77
CA TYR A 329 -2.98 0.68 18.59
C TYR A 329 -2.62 0.33 17.14
N PHE A 330 -3.34 0.86 16.15
CA PHE A 330 -3.03 0.59 14.75
C PHE A 330 -1.73 1.27 14.29
N MET A 331 -1.42 2.49 14.78
CA MET A 331 -0.11 3.10 14.55
C MET A 331 1.04 2.25 15.10
N TRP A 332 0.86 1.61 16.27
CA TRP A 332 1.84 0.66 16.78
C TRP A 332 2.00 -0.53 15.84
N ARG A 333 0.89 -1.11 15.34
CA ARG A 333 0.94 -2.20 14.36
C ARG A 333 1.67 -1.78 13.08
N ASP A 334 1.40 -0.59 12.56
CA ASP A 334 2.04 -0.07 11.36
C ASP A 334 3.56 0.11 11.55
N ARG A 335 3.99 0.49 12.76
CA ARG A 335 5.38 0.87 13.08
C ARG A 335 6.22 -0.25 13.69
N ARG A 336 5.65 -1.39 14.03
CA ARG A 336 6.37 -2.50 14.68
C ARG A 336 7.31 -3.27 13.75
N GLY A 337 7.26 -3.06 12.42
CA GLY A 337 8.07 -3.77 11.42
C GLY A 337 9.57 -3.83 11.74
N PRO A 338 10.23 -2.74 12.12
CA PRO A 338 11.63 -2.76 12.55
C PRO A 338 11.91 -3.68 13.75
N LEU A 339 11.02 -3.70 14.75
CA LEU A 339 11.15 -4.58 15.93
C LEU A 339 11.00 -6.06 15.55
N THR A 340 10.04 -6.38 14.68
CA THR A 340 9.90 -7.76 14.17
C THR A 340 11.12 -8.20 13.38
N SER A 341 11.72 -7.31 12.58
CA SER A 341 12.96 -7.59 11.85
C SER A 341 14.13 -7.92 12.79
N VAL A 342 14.28 -7.19 13.90
CA VAL A 342 15.30 -7.47 14.93
C VAL A 342 15.05 -8.84 15.57
N LEU A 343 13.81 -9.17 15.92
CA LEU A 343 13.45 -10.49 16.47
C LEU A 343 13.76 -11.63 15.50
N ILE A 344 13.53 -11.44 14.21
CA ILE A 344 13.85 -12.46 13.19
C ILE A 344 15.37 -12.68 13.11
N VAL A 345 16.17 -11.60 13.19
CA VAL A 345 17.65 -11.72 13.26
C VAL A 345 18.07 -12.49 14.51
N PHE A 346 17.50 -12.18 15.68
CA PHE A 346 17.75 -12.90 16.92
C PHE A 346 17.32 -14.36 16.85
N SER A 347 16.21 -14.67 16.17
CA SER A 347 15.78 -16.04 15.91
C SER A 347 16.79 -16.81 15.06
N GLY A 348 17.37 -16.17 14.04
CA GLY A 348 18.45 -16.74 13.25
C GLY A 348 19.70 -17.02 14.07
N LEU A 349 20.11 -16.07 14.94
CA LEU A 349 21.23 -16.25 15.84
C LEU A 349 20.98 -17.39 16.85
N LEU A 350 19.78 -17.46 17.43
CA LEU A 350 19.37 -18.53 18.32
C LEU A 350 19.45 -19.91 17.63
N LEU A 351 19.02 -19.99 16.36
CA LEU A 351 19.12 -21.21 15.58
C LEU A 351 20.57 -21.64 15.35
N VAL A 352 21.48 -20.70 15.07
CA VAL A 352 22.93 -20.97 14.94
C VAL A 352 23.50 -21.46 16.27
N MET A 353 23.17 -20.82 17.40
CA MET A 353 23.59 -21.25 18.74
C MET A 353 23.05 -22.65 19.06
N PHE A 354 21.80 -22.93 18.74
CA PHE A 354 21.20 -24.27 18.92
C PHE A 354 21.93 -25.33 18.10
N ALA A 355 22.23 -25.05 16.83
CA ALA A 355 22.98 -25.97 15.98
C ALA A 355 24.39 -26.25 16.52
N SER A 356 25.08 -25.21 17.02
CA SER A 356 26.40 -25.35 17.69
C SER A 356 26.31 -26.18 18.97
N ALA A 357 25.32 -25.91 19.82
CA ALA A 357 25.09 -26.68 21.06
C ALA A 357 24.81 -28.16 20.76
N ARG A 358 24.03 -28.44 19.74
CA ARG A 358 23.73 -29.80 19.27
C ARG A 358 24.98 -30.53 18.74
N ALA A 359 25.82 -29.83 17.98
CA ALA A 359 27.04 -30.37 17.40
C ALA A 359 28.11 -30.70 18.47
N THR A 360 28.17 -29.91 19.56
CA THR A 360 29.08 -30.10 20.67
C THR A 360 28.54 -31.05 21.75
N GLY A 361 27.31 -31.54 21.63
CA GLY A 361 26.65 -32.38 22.61
C GLY A 361 26.21 -31.68 23.89
N HIS A 362 26.30 -30.33 23.93
CA HIS A 362 25.93 -29.51 25.09
C HIS A 362 24.62 -28.73 24.80
N LEU A 363 23.50 -29.38 25.08
CA LEU A 363 22.19 -28.72 24.94
C LEU A 363 21.83 -27.96 26.22
N PRO A 364 21.52 -26.66 26.16
CA PRO A 364 21.07 -25.88 27.29
C PRO A 364 19.83 -26.48 27.96
N GLU A 365 19.82 -26.57 29.30
CA GLU A 365 18.73 -27.18 30.09
C GLU A 365 17.38 -26.50 29.88
N ILE A 366 17.35 -25.21 29.50
CA ILE A 366 16.14 -24.46 29.22
C ILE A 366 15.24 -25.17 28.19
N LEU A 367 15.82 -25.85 27.21
CA LEU A 367 15.09 -26.59 26.17
C LEU A 367 14.25 -27.75 26.72
N GLN A 368 14.57 -28.23 27.91
CA GLN A 368 13.89 -29.34 28.58
C GLN A 368 12.81 -28.86 29.56
N THR A 369 12.75 -27.55 29.83
CA THR A 369 11.74 -27.00 30.75
C THR A 369 10.34 -26.99 30.13
N ASN A 370 9.34 -27.44 30.89
CA ASN A 370 7.94 -27.47 30.45
C ASN A 370 7.43 -26.10 30.00
N LEU A 371 7.84 -25.04 30.71
CA LEU A 371 7.46 -23.67 30.34
C LEU A 371 7.97 -23.28 28.94
N PHE A 372 9.26 -23.52 28.68
CA PHE A 372 9.84 -23.14 27.39
C PHE A 372 9.26 -23.96 26.24
N GLN A 373 9.03 -25.25 26.43
CA GLN A 373 8.39 -26.13 25.45
C GLN A 373 6.95 -25.70 25.17
N ALA A 374 6.19 -25.33 26.20
CA ALA A 374 4.83 -24.83 26.06
C ALA A 374 4.81 -23.50 25.26
N LEU A 375 5.73 -22.57 25.53
CA LEU A 375 5.86 -21.31 24.80
C LEU A 375 6.25 -21.52 23.32
N LEU A 376 7.16 -22.45 23.05
CA LEU A 376 7.53 -22.83 21.67
C LEU A 376 6.34 -23.43 20.93
N PHE A 377 5.62 -24.36 21.56
CA PHE A 377 4.42 -24.96 20.96
C PHE A 377 3.36 -23.89 20.62
N LEU A 378 3.11 -22.97 21.54
CA LEU A 378 2.17 -21.89 21.34
C LEU A 378 2.59 -20.97 20.17
N ASN A 379 3.88 -20.64 20.04
CA ASN A 379 4.39 -19.87 18.91
C ASN A 379 4.20 -20.63 17.59
N LEU A 380 4.51 -21.94 17.54
CA LEU A 380 4.32 -22.76 16.35
C LEU A 380 2.83 -22.82 15.94
N LEU A 381 1.93 -22.96 16.92
CA LEU A 381 0.50 -22.95 16.66
C LEU A 381 0.04 -21.61 16.07
N ASN A 382 0.40 -20.49 16.71
CA ASN A 382 0.08 -19.16 16.23
C ASN A 382 0.66 -18.91 14.83
N MET A 383 1.90 -19.32 14.57
CA MET A 383 2.55 -19.21 13.26
C MET A 383 1.78 -20.00 12.19
N SER A 384 1.33 -21.21 12.53
CA SER A 384 0.51 -22.04 11.62
C SER A 384 -0.82 -21.37 11.30
N VAL A 385 -1.49 -20.79 12.30
CA VAL A 385 -2.72 -20.01 12.10
C VAL A 385 -2.46 -18.83 11.16
N ARG A 386 -1.37 -18.10 11.35
CA ARG A 386 -0.99 -16.97 10.48
C ARG A 386 -0.78 -17.40 9.03
N VAL A 387 -0.06 -18.49 8.77
CA VAL A 387 0.12 -19.03 7.42
C VAL A 387 -1.23 -19.38 6.79
N ILE A 388 -2.09 -20.09 7.53
CA ILE A 388 -3.43 -20.47 7.04
C ILE A 388 -4.27 -19.24 6.71
N GLN A 389 -4.27 -18.19 7.55
CA GLN A 389 -5.04 -16.97 7.31
C GLN A 389 -4.52 -16.23 6.06
N ARG A 390 -3.21 -16.16 5.87
CA ARG A 390 -2.62 -15.60 4.65
C ARG A 390 -2.97 -16.40 3.41
N MET A 391 -2.91 -17.75 3.48
CA MET A 391 -3.38 -18.62 2.38
C MET A 391 -4.85 -18.37 2.04
N LYS A 392 -5.72 -18.20 3.05
CA LYS A 392 -7.14 -17.83 2.84
C LYS A 392 -7.30 -16.46 2.20
N ALA A 393 -6.48 -15.47 2.55
CA ALA A 393 -6.50 -14.16 1.92
C ALA A 393 -6.10 -14.24 0.44
N VAL A 394 -5.00 -14.92 0.13
CA VAL A 394 -4.53 -15.14 -1.24
C VAL A 394 -5.56 -15.91 -2.08
N SER A 395 -6.27 -16.88 -1.50
CA SER A 395 -7.30 -17.63 -2.22
C SER A 395 -8.49 -16.78 -2.70
N ARG A 396 -8.66 -15.58 -2.13
CA ARG A 396 -9.71 -14.63 -2.54
C ARG A 396 -9.31 -13.76 -3.71
N THR A 397 -8.01 -13.58 -3.94
CA THR A 397 -7.48 -12.56 -4.87
C THR A 397 -6.77 -13.16 -6.08
N ASN A 398 -6.18 -14.36 -5.98
CA ASN A 398 -5.26 -14.91 -6.96
C ASN A 398 -5.47 -16.41 -7.21
N ALA A 399 -4.76 -16.94 -8.20
CA ALA A 399 -4.83 -18.33 -8.61
C ALA A 399 -4.34 -19.31 -7.53
N ARG A 400 -4.82 -20.57 -7.57
CA ARG A 400 -4.51 -21.60 -6.56
C ARG A 400 -3.02 -21.87 -6.37
N VAL A 401 -2.20 -21.74 -7.42
CA VAL A 401 -0.75 -21.94 -7.34
C VAL A 401 -0.10 -21.00 -6.35
N HIS A 402 -0.60 -19.76 -6.21
CA HIS A 402 -0.08 -18.79 -5.26
C HIS A 402 -0.34 -19.17 -3.81
N ILE A 403 -1.42 -19.92 -3.53
CA ILE A 403 -1.76 -20.35 -2.17
C ILE A 403 -0.69 -21.29 -1.61
N ALA A 404 -0.26 -22.27 -2.42
CA ALA A 404 0.74 -23.27 -2.02
C ALA A 404 2.13 -22.66 -1.75
N LEU A 405 2.44 -21.51 -2.36
CA LEU A 405 3.73 -20.83 -2.23
C LEU A 405 3.82 -19.89 -1.04
N VAL A 406 2.71 -19.61 -0.34
CA VAL A 406 2.67 -18.69 0.81
C VAL A 406 3.72 -19.03 1.88
N PRO A 407 3.91 -20.30 2.34
CA PRO A 407 4.90 -20.61 3.36
C PRO A 407 6.33 -20.27 2.95
N VAL A 408 6.69 -20.56 1.70
CA VAL A 408 8.04 -20.29 1.15
C VAL A 408 8.25 -18.79 1.01
N ARG A 409 7.28 -18.08 0.47
CA ARG A 409 7.34 -16.62 0.31
C ARG A 409 7.37 -15.88 1.64
N TRP A 410 6.77 -16.44 2.70
CA TRP A 410 6.86 -15.84 4.03
C TRP A 410 8.30 -15.80 4.55
N LEU A 411 9.07 -16.85 4.35
CA LEU A 411 10.51 -16.85 4.70
C LEU A 411 11.26 -15.78 3.88
N LEU A 412 10.97 -15.69 2.59
CA LEU A 412 11.58 -14.69 1.70
C LEU A 412 11.18 -13.25 2.11
N ALA A 413 9.92 -13.03 2.47
CA ALA A 413 9.44 -11.74 2.96
C ALA A 413 10.23 -11.27 4.19
N ASN A 414 10.56 -12.17 5.12
CA ASN A 414 11.36 -11.84 6.29
C ASN A 414 12.76 -11.34 5.89
N ILE A 415 13.42 -11.98 4.92
CA ILE A 415 14.73 -11.56 4.42
C ILE A 415 14.64 -10.17 3.78
N ILE A 416 13.60 -9.94 2.95
CA ILE A 416 13.35 -8.64 2.32
C ILE A 416 13.11 -7.56 3.38
N ASN A 417 12.30 -7.84 4.39
CA ASN A 417 11.93 -6.89 5.44
C ASN A 417 13.13 -6.55 6.35
N ILE A 418 14.01 -7.51 6.66
CA ILE A 418 15.29 -7.24 7.38
C ILE A 418 16.14 -6.28 6.54
N GLY A 419 16.38 -6.59 5.26
CA GLY A 419 17.17 -5.74 4.37
C GLY A 419 16.58 -4.34 4.21
N ALA A 420 15.26 -4.24 4.09
CA ALA A 420 14.53 -2.98 4.04
C ALA A 420 14.68 -2.16 5.33
N THR A 421 14.56 -2.81 6.49
CA THR A 421 14.72 -2.17 7.81
C THR A 421 16.13 -1.61 8.01
N VAL A 422 17.17 -2.40 7.70
CA VAL A 422 18.56 -1.94 7.79
C VAL A 422 18.80 -0.72 6.89
N LYS A 423 18.28 -0.76 5.67
CA LYS A 423 18.39 0.34 4.71
C LYS A 423 17.65 1.58 5.18
N ALA A 424 16.43 1.43 5.66
CA ALA A 424 15.61 2.49 6.22
C ALA A 424 16.30 3.17 7.42
N TYR A 425 16.80 2.37 8.36
CA TYR A 425 17.51 2.89 9.54
C TYR A 425 18.76 3.67 9.18
N ARG A 426 19.58 3.17 8.22
CA ARG A 426 20.76 3.89 7.74
C ARG A 426 20.40 5.23 7.11
N GLN A 427 19.38 5.26 6.24
CA GLN A 427 18.91 6.49 5.61
C GLN A 427 18.34 7.48 6.62
N TYR A 428 17.58 7.02 7.61
CA TYR A 428 17.03 7.84 8.69
C TYR A 428 18.16 8.47 9.52
N LYS A 429 19.14 7.65 9.97
CA LYS A 429 20.31 8.14 10.72
C LYS A 429 21.13 9.15 9.93
N GLU A 430 21.29 8.93 8.62
CA GLU A 430 22.00 9.87 7.76
C GLU A 430 21.24 11.17 7.59
N SER A 431 19.92 11.14 7.41
CA SER A 431 19.09 12.34 7.30
C SER A 431 19.17 13.21 8.57
N ILE A 432 19.13 12.59 9.76
CA ILE A 432 19.33 13.30 11.04
C ILE A 432 20.73 13.93 11.10
N ARG A 433 21.78 13.18 10.71
CA ARG A 433 23.18 13.66 10.78
C ARG A 433 23.44 14.82 9.83
N THR A 434 22.85 14.79 8.63
CA THR A 434 23.15 15.76 7.55
C THR A 434 22.13 16.88 7.45
N GLY A 435 20.97 16.76 8.10
CA GLY A 435 19.81 17.64 7.89
C GLY A 435 19.20 17.54 6.48
N LYS A 436 19.69 16.61 5.65
CA LYS A 436 19.17 16.43 4.28
C LYS A 436 18.04 15.42 4.25
N ARG A 437 17.02 15.70 3.45
CA ARG A 437 15.91 14.77 3.21
C ARG A 437 16.42 13.50 2.52
N PRO A 438 15.90 12.31 2.87
CA PRO A 438 16.20 11.08 2.15
C PRO A 438 15.81 11.22 0.67
N ALA A 439 16.72 10.82 -0.23
CA ALA A 439 16.46 10.90 -1.66
C ALA A 439 15.34 9.94 -2.07
N TRP A 440 14.41 10.44 -2.86
CA TRP A 440 13.44 9.59 -3.56
C TRP A 440 14.18 8.87 -4.71
N ILE A 441 14.12 7.55 -4.73
CA ILE A 441 14.70 6.72 -5.78
C ILE A 441 13.56 6.06 -6.53
N LYS A 442 13.45 6.34 -7.84
CA LYS A 442 12.42 5.75 -8.70
C LYS A 442 12.45 4.23 -8.65
N THR A 443 11.28 3.61 -8.58
CA THR A 443 11.06 2.18 -8.85
C THR A 443 10.81 2.02 -10.35
N GLU A 444 11.33 0.97 -10.98
CA GLU A 444 11.00 0.65 -12.37
C GLU A 444 9.57 0.12 -12.45
N HIS A 445 8.77 0.69 -13.34
CA HIS A 445 7.38 0.35 -13.54
C HIS A 445 7.20 -0.47 -14.82
N ARG A 446 6.20 -1.34 -14.86
CA ARG A 446 5.88 -2.19 -16.00
C ARG A 446 4.37 -2.27 -16.20
N MET A 447 3.97 -2.36 -17.47
CA MET A 447 2.58 -2.58 -17.84
C MET A 447 2.36 -4.03 -18.31
N PRO A 448 1.14 -4.59 -18.19
CA PRO A 448 0.79 -5.83 -18.85
C PRO A 448 1.01 -5.70 -20.38
N GLU A 449 1.66 -6.70 -20.99
CA GLU A 449 2.12 -6.65 -22.38
C GLU A 449 1.03 -6.33 -23.41
N ASN A 450 -0.21 -6.68 -23.13
CA ASN A 450 -1.37 -6.46 -24.00
C ASN A 450 -2.28 -5.30 -23.56
N PHE A 451 -1.94 -4.60 -22.46
CA PHE A 451 -2.75 -3.51 -21.96
C PHE A 451 -2.60 -2.29 -22.86
N GLY A 452 -3.68 -1.86 -23.50
CA GLY A 452 -3.68 -0.69 -24.39
C GLY A 452 -3.24 -0.93 -25.85
N LYS A 453 -2.72 -2.13 -26.22
CA LYS A 453 -2.25 -2.41 -27.59
C LYS A 453 -3.34 -2.54 -28.64
N GLU A 454 -4.56 -2.93 -28.29
CA GLU A 454 -5.65 -3.17 -29.25
C GLU A 454 -6.35 -1.90 -29.78
N ILE A 455 -5.93 -0.70 -29.36
CA ILE A 455 -6.52 0.57 -29.83
C ILE A 455 -5.92 1.01 -31.19
N GLU A 456 -4.75 0.51 -31.57
CA GLU A 456 -4.12 0.92 -32.85
C GLU A 456 -4.79 0.35 -34.10
N VAL A 457 -5.63 -0.67 -33.99
CA VAL A 457 -6.28 -1.35 -35.13
C VAL A 457 -7.64 -0.71 -35.53
N GLN A 458 -8.20 0.19 -34.70
CA GLN A 458 -9.52 0.80 -34.98
C GLN A 458 -9.47 2.28 -35.39
N SER A 459 -8.30 2.84 -35.59
CA SER A 459 -8.13 4.25 -36.01
C SER A 459 -7.67 4.46 -37.45
N THR A 460 -7.91 3.47 -38.34
CA THR A 460 -7.74 3.62 -39.79
C THR A 460 -9.05 3.49 -40.52
#